data_cca1e67ee93fdd28a2fb75020c98224c
#
_entry.id   cca1e67ee93fdd28a2fb75020c98224c
#
_cell.length_a   1.000
_cell.length_b   1.000
_cell.length_c   1.000
_cell.angle_alpha   90.00
_cell.angle_beta   90.00
_cell.angle_gamma   90.00
#
_symmetry.space_group_name_H-M   'P 1'
#
loop_
_entity.id
_entity.type
_entity.pdbx_description
1 polymer ?
#
loop_
_entity_poly.entity_id
_entity_poly.type
_entity_poly.pdbx_seq_one_letter_code
_entity_poly.pdbx_strand_id
1 'polypeptide(L)'
;MLGPLCVAFCQWLHRCRASRPDAAVHFLARDMYLMQKVYRTLYPGEQTDYLQVSRRSLAPAFLAAGEFACVQAALPRQLLTGQQLADFCGTVCPPAAAAGQFDLKHPDGAELYEFLRSLPRPEAADTAKAYLQGRRLRPGDILVDIGSGGTTQLLLEKLLHTSLHGLQLSADERLRTRFTPERAEVFLFGGEAAPRIYWAGQPMLERLLSEDAGATLGYTKTGGVIIAPHTPEPLLAEVQRGVLHFAAAWRESILFGQPISPKQAVAPFLRLVESPTALQLALLGNLTVEDGGVYPLAAPQSVGHYLIHPGEAKRDFAAARGKIGYLKRLAPLPLPYGRLYLTFKK
;
A
#
# COMPACT_ATOMS: atom_id res chain seq x y z
N MET A 1 13.43 0.11 15.06
CA MET A 1 12.38 1.09 14.73
C MET A 1 11.11 0.42 14.22
N LEU A 2 11.13 -0.34 13.10
CA LEU A 2 9.96 -1.08 12.59
C LEU A 2 9.76 -2.44 13.28
N GLY A 3 10.81 -3.05 13.84
CA GLY A 3 10.74 -4.37 14.47
C GLY A 3 9.59 -4.53 15.46
N PRO A 4 9.43 -3.63 16.46
CA PRO A 4 8.31 -3.71 17.40
C PRO A 4 6.94 -3.65 16.73
N LEU A 5 6.77 -2.83 15.68
CA LEU A 5 5.52 -2.72 14.93
C LEU A 5 5.19 -4.04 14.20
N CYS A 6 6.16 -4.59 13.49
CA CYS A 6 5.98 -5.84 12.75
C CYS A 6 5.70 -7.02 13.67
N VAL A 7 6.44 -7.14 14.78
CA VAL A 7 6.23 -8.21 15.77
C VAL A 7 4.85 -8.08 16.41
N ALA A 8 4.47 -6.89 16.87
CA ALA A 8 3.18 -6.67 17.51
C ALA A 8 1.99 -6.96 16.60
N PHE A 9 2.09 -6.54 15.32
CA PHE A 9 1.07 -6.86 14.32
C PHE A 9 0.97 -8.37 14.08
N CYS A 10 2.11 -9.07 13.93
CA CYS A 10 2.12 -10.51 13.73
C CYS A 10 1.61 -11.28 14.96
N GLN A 11 1.89 -10.83 16.19
CA GLN A 11 1.30 -11.40 17.40
C GLN A 11 -0.22 -11.21 17.45
N TRP A 12 -0.72 -10.04 17.04
CA TRP A 12 -2.15 -9.78 16.95
C TRP A 12 -2.81 -10.66 15.89
N LEU A 13 -2.22 -10.75 14.70
CA LEU A 13 -2.69 -11.58 13.60
C LEU A 13 -2.78 -13.07 14.04
N HIS A 14 -1.76 -13.57 14.73
CA HIS A 14 -1.76 -14.93 15.25
C HIS A 14 -2.94 -15.19 16.19
N ARG A 15 -3.27 -14.23 17.09
CA ARG A 15 -4.45 -14.36 17.96
C ARG A 15 -5.77 -14.31 17.18
N CYS A 16 -5.91 -13.43 16.19
CA CYS A 16 -7.10 -13.36 15.33
C CYS A 16 -7.28 -14.68 14.54
N ARG A 17 -6.18 -15.25 14.03
CA ARG A 17 -6.20 -16.55 13.35
C ARG A 17 -6.62 -17.68 14.27
N ALA A 18 -6.20 -17.67 15.53
CA ALA A 18 -6.58 -18.73 16.50
C ALA A 18 -8.10 -18.85 16.69
N SER A 19 -8.87 -17.77 16.47
CA SER A 19 -10.33 -17.80 16.46
C SER A 19 -10.94 -18.32 15.15
N ARG A 20 -10.11 -18.57 14.12
CA ARG A 20 -10.50 -19.05 12.78
C ARG A 20 -9.51 -20.14 12.31
N PRO A 21 -9.47 -21.31 12.97
CA PRO A 21 -8.42 -22.32 12.78
C PRO A 21 -8.38 -22.88 11.36
N ASP A 22 -9.52 -22.94 10.67
CA ASP A 22 -9.64 -23.49 9.32
C ASP A 22 -9.34 -22.46 8.20
N ALA A 23 -9.20 -21.18 8.54
CA ALA A 23 -8.96 -20.12 7.58
C ALA A 23 -7.50 -20.12 7.12
N ALA A 24 -7.29 -20.09 5.80
CA ALA A 24 -5.97 -19.82 5.22
C ALA A 24 -5.62 -18.34 5.37
N VAL A 25 -4.33 -18.04 5.52
CA VAL A 25 -3.82 -16.68 5.69
C VAL A 25 -3.08 -16.24 4.43
N HIS A 26 -3.59 -15.20 3.78
CA HIS A 26 -3.05 -14.64 2.56
C HIS A 26 -2.53 -13.22 2.78
N PHE A 27 -1.21 -13.03 2.67
CA PHE A 27 -0.59 -11.71 2.73
C PHE A 27 -0.63 -11.07 1.36
N LEU A 28 -1.19 -9.88 1.25
CA LEU A 28 -1.32 -9.18 -0.04
C LEU A 28 0.02 -8.57 -0.47
N ALA A 29 0.45 -8.90 -1.69
CA ALA A 29 1.57 -8.25 -2.32
C ALA A 29 1.20 -6.81 -2.67
N ARG A 30 2.17 -5.92 -2.71
CA ARG A 30 3.59 -6.08 -2.29
C ARG A 30 3.83 -5.61 -0.86
N ASP A 31 2.88 -4.89 -0.29
CA ASP A 31 3.04 -4.12 0.96
C ASP A 31 3.12 -5.01 2.22
N MET A 32 2.68 -6.26 2.13
CA MET A 32 2.75 -7.18 3.27
C MET A 32 3.90 -8.21 3.18
N TYR A 33 4.86 -8.01 2.28
CA TYR A 33 6.00 -8.89 2.11
C TYR A 33 6.82 -9.09 3.39
N LEU A 34 7.27 -7.99 3.99
CA LEU A 34 8.05 -8.06 5.23
C LEU A 34 7.24 -8.66 6.37
N MET A 35 5.94 -8.30 6.46
CA MET A 35 5.05 -8.85 7.49
C MET A 35 4.91 -10.36 7.40
N GLN A 36 4.77 -10.91 6.19
CA GLN A 36 4.74 -12.37 6.00
C GLN A 36 6.04 -13.02 6.47
N LYS A 37 7.18 -12.45 6.13
CA LYS A 37 8.49 -12.98 6.57
C LYS A 37 8.64 -12.92 8.09
N VAL A 38 8.25 -11.83 8.72
CA VAL A 38 8.23 -11.71 10.19
C VAL A 38 7.29 -12.75 10.80
N TYR A 39 6.08 -12.90 10.25
CA TYR A 39 5.12 -13.90 10.73
C TYR A 39 5.69 -15.31 10.68
N ARG A 40 6.29 -15.71 9.57
CA ARG A 40 6.95 -17.02 9.41
C ARG A 40 8.14 -17.19 10.34
N THR A 41 8.85 -16.11 10.66
CA THR A 41 9.95 -16.15 11.65
C THR A 41 9.42 -16.42 13.05
N LEU A 42 8.31 -15.78 13.44
CA LEU A 42 7.71 -15.94 14.77
C LEU A 42 6.95 -17.28 14.91
N TYR A 43 6.28 -17.74 13.86
CA TYR A 43 5.39 -18.90 13.84
C TYR A 43 5.71 -19.84 12.66
N PRO A 44 6.87 -20.52 12.66
CA PRO A 44 7.35 -21.28 11.50
C PRO A 44 6.50 -22.53 11.16
N GLY A 45 5.67 -22.99 12.10
CA GLY A 45 4.72 -24.11 11.87
C GLY A 45 3.46 -23.69 11.12
N GLU A 46 3.22 -22.38 10.93
CA GLU A 46 2.00 -21.90 10.32
C GLU A 46 2.15 -21.68 8.81
N GLN A 47 1.22 -22.24 8.04
CA GLN A 47 1.17 -22.04 6.59
C GLN A 47 0.55 -20.68 6.27
N THR A 48 1.21 -19.95 5.36
CA THR A 48 0.72 -18.68 4.85
C THR A 48 0.98 -18.58 3.36
N ASP A 49 0.09 -17.96 2.61
CA ASP A 49 0.28 -17.66 1.20
C ASP A 49 0.66 -16.18 0.99
N TYR A 50 1.35 -15.91 -0.11
CA TYR A 50 1.67 -14.57 -0.57
C TYR A 50 0.92 -14.33 -1.89
N LEU A 51 -0.11 -13.51 -1.82
CA LEU A 51 -1.04 -13.31 -2.93
C LEU A 51 -0.60 -12.12 -3.76
N GLN A 52 -0.04 -12.37 -4.92
CA GLN A 52 0.40 -11.32 -5.85
C GLN A 52 -0.79 -10.71 -6.60
N VAL A 53 -1.44 -9.78 -5.95
CA VAL A 53 -2.62 -9.06 -6.44
C VAL A 53 -2.44 -7.57 -6.27
N SER A 54 -2.85 -6.81 -7.26
CA SER A 54 -2.96 -5.36 -7.20
C SER A 54 -4.33 -4.91 -7.73
N ARG A 55 -4.73 -3.69 -7.42
CA ARG A 55 -5.94 -3.09 -8.00
C ARG A 55 -5.88 -3.08 -9.53
N ARG A 56 -4.69 -2.80 -10.09
CA ARG A 56 -4.45 -2.80 -11.54
C ARG A 56 -4.63 -4.19 -12.15
N SER A 57 -4.12 -5.23 -11.51
CA SER A 57 -4.22 -6.60 -12.04
C SER A 57 -5.65 -7.15 -12.05
N LEU A 58 -6.58 -6.56 -11.28
CA LEU A 58 -7.99 -6.93 -11.24
C LEU A 58 -8.87 -6.11 -12.19
N ALA A 59 -8.45 -4.88 -12.57
CA ALA A 59 -9.23 -3.95 -13.37
C ALA A 59 -9.71 -4.52 -14.72
N PRO A 60 -8.90 -5.29 -15.48
CA PRO A 60 -9.35 -5.90 -16.75
C PRO A 60 -10.59 -6.77 -16.63
N ALA A 61 -10.68 -7.56 -15.55
CA ALA A 61 -11.84 -8.44 -15.32
C ALA A 61 -13.13 -7.65 -15.08
N PHE A 62 -13.05 -6.57 -14.31
CA PHE A 62 -14.21 -5.70 -14.04
C PHE A 62 -14.62 -4.87 -15.25
N LEU A 63 -13.65 -4.38 -16.05
CA LEU A 63 -13.99 -3.69 -17.30
C LEU A 63 -14.74 -4.61 -18.25
N ALA A 64 -14.26 -5.84 -18.42
CA ALA A 64 -14.90 -6.84 -19.28
C ALA A 64 -16.31 -7.25 -18.83
N ALA A 65 -16.55 -7.21 -17.51
CA ALA A 65 -17.86 -7.49 -16.91
C ALA A 65 -18.82 -6.30 -16.93
N GLY A 66 -18.37 -5.09 -17.34
CA GLY A 66 -19.16 -3.86 -17.26
C GLY A 66 -19.34 -3.31 -15.83
N GLU A 67 -18.56 -3.80 -14.88
CA GLU A 67 -18.58 -3.41 -13.46
C GLU A 67 -17.78 -2.11 -13.26
N PHE A 68 -18.21 -0.99 -13.88
CA PHE A 68 -17.45 0.26 -13.91
C PHE A 68 -17.21 0.89 -12.53
N ALA A 69 -18.11 0.68 -11.58
CA ALA A 69 -17.90 1.10 -10.20
C ALA A 69 -16.69 0.38 -9.54
N CYS A 70 -16.46 -0.89 -9.87
CA CYS A 70 -15.30 -1.64 -9.41
C CYS A 70 -14.01 -1.14 -10.11
N VAL A 71 -14.07 -0.82 -11.40
CA VAL A 71 -12.96 -0.19 -12.12
C VAL A 71 -12.61 1.15 -11.47
N GLN A 72 -13.59 2.02 -11.24
CA GLN A 72 -13.40 3.32 -10.57
C GLN A 72 -12.78 3.16 -9.16
N ALA A 73 -13.24 2.18 -8.39
CA ALA A 73 -12.67 1.88 -7.08
C ALA A 73 -11.21 1.41 -7.13
N ALA A 74 -10.81 0.73 -8.22
CA ALA A 74 -9.44 0.28 -8.45
C ALA A 74 -8.48 1.42 -8.85
N LEU A 75 -8.97 2.45 -9.55
CA LEU A 75 -8.17 3.52 -10.11
C LEU A 75 -7.44 4.36 -9.03
N PRO A 76 -6.24 4.87 -9.32
CA PRO A 76 -5.53 5.78 -8.43
C PRO A 76 -6.23 7.15 -8.41
N ARG A 77 -6.23 7.82 -7.25
CA ARG A 77 -6.87 9.14 -7.08
C ARG A 77 -5.96 10.26 -7.56
N GLN A 78 -5.85 10.41 -8.86
CA GLN A 78 -5.04 11.44 -9.51
C GLN A 78 -5.62 11.82 -10.87
N LEU A 79 -5.05 12.83 -11.51
CA LEU A 79 -5.37 13.15 -12.90
C LEU A 79 -4.74 12.08 -13.82
N LEU A 80 -5.54 11.47 -14.67
CA LEU A 80 -5.08 10.51 -15.69
C LEU A 80 -5.58 10.90 -17.07
N THR A 81 -4.80 10.58 -18.10
CA THR A 81 -5.26 10.64 -19.49
C THR A 81 -6.09 9.42 -19.86
N GLY A 82 -6.86 9.49 -20.93
CA GLY A 82 -7.59 8.35 -21.47
C GLY A 82 -6.68 7.18 -21.81
N GLN A 83 -5.47 7.45 -22.36
CA GLN A 83 -4.46 6.43 -22.59
C GLN A 83 -4.04 5.73 -21.30
N GLN A 84 -3.74 6.49 -20.24
CA GLN A 84 -3.35 5.93 -18.94
C GLN A 84 -4.46 5.10 -18.28
N LEU A 85 -5.73 5.50 -18.46
CA LEU A 85 -6.88 4.73 -18.00
C LEU A 85 -7.02 3.40 -18.76
N ALA A 86 -6.90 3.43 -20.09
CA ALA A 86 -6.93 2.22 -20.90
C ALA A 86 -5.78 1.27 -20.56
N ASP A 87 -4.56 1.80 -20.40
CA ASP A 87 -3.37 1.04 -19.98
C ASP A 87 -3.56 0.41 -18.60
N PHE A 88 -4.20 1.14 -17.67
CA PHE A 88 -4.53 0.62 -16.34
C PHE A 88 -5.51 -0.55 -16.43
N CYS A 89 -6.47 -0.46 -17.32
CA CYS A 89 -7.47 -1.49 -17.57
C CYS A 89 -6.98 -2.63 -18.50
N GLY A 90 -5.72 -2.57 -18.98
CA GLY A 90 -5.14 -3.59 -19.83
C GLY A 90 -5.79 -3.70 -21.22
N THR A 91 -6.21 -2.57 -21.80
CA THR A 91 -6.88 -2.51 -23.11
C THR A 91 -6.32 -1.38 -23.98
N VAL A 92 -6.76 -1.33 -25.23
CA VAL A 92 -6.35 -0.32 -26.21
C VAL A 92 -7.23 0.93 -26.07
N CYS A 93 -6.60 2.10 -26.01
CA CYS A 93 -7.33 3.37 -26.02
C CYS A 93 -7.72 3.78 -27.43
N PRO A 94 -8.98 4.17 -27.69
CA PRO A 94 -9.34 4.80 -28.96
C PRO A 94 -8.51 6.09 -29.17
N PRO A 95 -7.88 6.31 -30.36
CA PRO A 95 -7.00 7.47 -30.59
C PRO A 95 -7.63 8.83 -30.26
N ALA A 96 -8.90 8.99 -30.58
CA ALA A 96 -9.66 10.24 -30.31
C ALA A 96 -9.81 10.56 -28.83
N ALA A 97 -9.76 9.54 -27.94
CA ALA A 97 -9.96 9.68 -26.50
C ALA A 97 -8.66 9.67 -25.71
N ALA A 98 -7.50 9.40 -26.34
CA ALA A 98 -6.23 9.19 -25.67
C ALA A 98 -5.73 10.41 -24.88
N ALA A 99 -5.97 11.63 -25.37
CA ALA A 99 -5.55 12.88 -24.74
C ALA A 99 -6.58 13.43 -23.72
N GLY A 100 -7.80 12.88 -23.66
CA GLY A 100 -8.82 13.25 -22.68
C GLY A 100 -8.26 13.15 -21.26
N GLN A 101 -8.67 14.07 -20.36
CA GLN A 101 -8.18 14.12 -18.97
C GLN A 101 -9.32 13.84 -18.01
N PHE A 102 -9.06 12.97 -17.03
CA PHE A 102 -10.01 12.55 -16.01
C PHE A 102 -9.44 12.86 -14.62
N ASP A 103 -10.10 13.73 -13.85
CA ASP A 103 -9.72 14.00 -12.45
C ASP A 103 -10.35 12.95 -11.53
N LEU A 104 -9.56 11.94 -11.18
CA LEU A 104 -10.01 10.85 -10.32
C LEU A 104 -9.95 11.17 -8.81
N LYS A 105 -9.61 12.40 -8.44
CA LYS A 105 -9.83 12.91 -7.07
C LYS A 105 -11.29 13.29 -6.87
N HIS A 106 -11.90 13.87 -7.91
CA HIS A 106 -13.29 14.30 -7.96
C HIS A 106 -13.92 13.80 -9.26
N PRO A 107 -14.10 12.47 -9.41
CA PRO A 107 -14.54 11.91 -10.69
C PRO A 107 -15.96 12.32 -11.02
N ASP A 108 -16.18 12.84 -12.23
CA ASP A 108 -17.48 12.79 -12.85
C ASP A 108 -17.77 11.34 -13.24
N GLY A 109 -18.69 10.72 -12.49
CA GLY A 109 -19.01 9.31 -12.69
C GLY A 109 -19.61 9.02 -14.06
N ALA A 110 -20.39 9.94 -14.63
CA ALA A 110 -21.02 9.77 -15.93
C ALA A 110 -19.97 9.77 -17.04
N GLU A 111 -19.12 10.80 -17.11
CA GLU A 111 -18.05 10.92 -18.10
C GLU A 111 -17.08 9.73 -18.03
N LEU A 112 -16.63 9.38 -16.83
CA LEU A 112 -15.74 8.22 -16.63
C LEU A 112 -16.39 6.92 -17.12
N TYR A 113 -17.68 6.69 -16.81
CA TYR A 113 -18.35 5.45 -17.19
C TYR A 113 -18.63 5.39 -18.69
N GLU A 114 -18.92 6.51 -19.35
CA GLU A 114 -19.02 6.57 -20.81
C GLU A 114 -17.69 6.23 -21.47
N PHE A 115 -16.61 6.80 -20.97
CA PHE A 115 -15.26 6.45 -21.45
C PHE A 115 -14.96 4.97 -21.24
N LEU A 116 -15.14 4.42 -20.03
CA LEU A 116 -14.88 3.02 -19.74
C LEU A 116 -15.72 2.08 -20.63
N ARG A 117 -16.97 2.45 -20.94
CA ARG A 117 -17.86 1.70 -21.85
C ARG A 117 -17.36 1.71 -23.30
N SER A 118 -16.67 2.77 -23.71
CA SER A 118 -16.11 2.88 -25.07
C SER A 118 -14.84 2.04 -25.28
N LEU A 119 -14.20 1.57 -24.20
CA LEU A 119 -13.00 0.78 -24.29
C LEU A 119 -13.28 -0.65 -24.76
N PRO A 120 -12.42 -1.22 -25.64
CA PRO A 120 -12.52 -2.62 -26.03
C PRO A 120 -12.37 -3.58 -24.84
N ARG A 121 -12.98 -4.76 -24.95
CA ARG A 121 -12.78 -5.81 -23.95
C ARG A 121 -11.29 -6.17 -23.83
N PRO A 122 -10.70 -6.19 -22.60
CA PRO A 122 -9.31 -6.59 -22.40
C PRO A 122 -9.08 -8.06 -22.77
N GLU A 123 -7.98 -8.37 -23.45
CA GLU A 123 -7.61 -9.75 -23.76
C GLU A 123 -7.33 -10.58 -22.50
N ALA A 124 -6.80 -9.92 -21.45
CA ALA A 124 -6.46 -10.53 -20.16
C ALA A 124 -7.63 -10.61 -19.17
N ALA A 125 -8.86 -10.36 -19.59
CA ALA A 125 -10.04 -10.24 -18.71
C ALA A 125 -10.21 -11.44 -17.75
N ASP A 126 -9.98 -12.65 -18.23
CA ASP A 126 -10.25 -13.88 -17.48
C ASP A 126 -9.02 -14.36 -16.67
N THR A 127 -7.83 -13.78 -16.89
CA THR A 127 -6.57 -14.27 -16.29
C THR A 127 -6.49 -14.05 -14.79
N ALA A 128 -7.04 -12.95 -14.28
CA ALA A 128 -7.09 -12.67 -12.85
C ALA A 128 -7.93 -13.72 -12.09
N LYS A 129 -9.10 -14.07 -12.64
CA LYS A 129 -9.97 -15.09 -12.05
C LYS A 129 -9.31 -16.47 -12.07
N ALA A 130 -8.65 -16.85 -13.17
CA ALA A 130 -7.92 -18.10 -13.28
C ALA A 130 -6.76 -18.19 -12.27
N TYR A 131 -5.98 -17.11 -12.12
CA TYR A 131 -4.92 -17.02 -11.10
C TYR A 131 -5.47 -17.24 -9.70
N LEU A 132 -6.54 -16.54 -9.32
CA LEU A 132 -7.14 -16.62 -7.99
C LEU A 132 -7.76 -17.98 -7.69
N GLN A 133 -8.39 -18.62 -8.68
CA GLN A 133 -8.90 -20.00 -8.56
C GLN A 133 -7.77 -20.98 -8.24
N GLY A 134 -6.59 -20.81 -8.85
CA GLY A 134 -5.39 -21.58 -8.55
C GLY A 134 -4.89 -21.39 -7.10
N ARG A 135 -5.20 -20.26 -6.46
CA ARG A 135 -4.86 -19.97 -5.06
C ARG A 135 -5.87 -20.53 -4.06
N ARG A 136 -7.00 -21.07 -4.52
CA ARG A 136 -8.03 -21.76 -3.72
C ARG A 136 -8.55 -20.93 -2.54
N LEU A 137 -8.75 -19.62 -2.73
CA LEU A 137 -9.37 -18.77 -1.72
C LEU A 137 -10.78 -19.30 -1.40
N ARG A 138 -11.09 -19.42 -0.10
CA ARG A 138 -12.35 -19.94 0.41
C ARG A 138 -13.10 -18.87 1.20
N PRO A 139 -14.42 -19.00 1.36
CA PRO A 139 -15.17 -18.14 2.28
C PRO A 139 -14.57 -18.16 3.69
N GLY A 140 -14.34 -16.99 4.26
CA GLY A 140 -13.76 -16.83 5.59
C GLY A 140 -12.24 -16.85 5.66
N ASP A 141 -11.52 -17.09 4.56
CA ASP A 141 -10.06 -16.95 4.51
C ASP A 141 -9.63 -15.53 4.89
N ILE A 142 -8.46 -15.44 5.51
CA ILE A 142 -7.91 -14.19 6.05
C ILE A 142 -7.06 -13.50 4.99
N LEU A 143 -7.41 -12.24 4.69
CA LEU A 143 -6.56 -11.33 3.91
C LEU A 143 -5.82 -10.38 4.84
N VAL A 144 -4.50 -10.35 4.74
CA VAL A 144 -3.63 -9.47 5.51
C VAL A 144 -3.15 -8.33 4.61
N ASP A 145 -3.48 -7.09 4.98
CA ASP A 145 -3.17 -5.91 4.17
C ASP A 145 -2.65 -4.76 5.05
N ILE A 146 -1.87 -3.86 4.47
CA ILE A 146 -1.44 -2.64 5.15
C ILE A 146 -2.62 -1.73 5.45
N GLY A 147 -3.67 -1.87 4.66
CA GLY A 147 -4.96 -1.21 4.89
C GLY A 147 -5.11 0.08 4.11
N SER A 148 -5.82 0.92 4.68
CA SER A 148 -6.58 2.14 4.53
C SER A 148 -8.03 1.88 4.13
N GLY A 149 -8.40 1.67 2.89
CA GLY A 149 -9.81 1.63 2.48
C GLY A 149 -10.39 0.26 2.15
N GLY A 150 -9.62 -0.84 2.29
CA GLY A 150 -10.08 -2.20 2.00
C GLY A 150 -10.48 -2.47 0.54
N THR A 151 -9.95 -1.67 -0.39
CA THR A 151 -10.36 -1.77 -1.81
C THR A 151 -9.99 -3.13 -2.40
N THR A 152 -8.81 -3.67 -2.10
CA THR A 152 -8.38 -4.96 -2.63
C THR A 152 -9.28 -6.09 -2.14
N GLN A 153 -9.64 -6.10 -0.85
CA GLN A 153 -10.61 -7.06 -0.30
C GLN A 153 -11.95 -6.97 -1.04
N LEU A 154 -12.52 -5.75 -1.18
CA LEU A 154 -13.78 -5.53 -1.89
C LEU A 154 -13.75 -6.10 -3.31
N LEU A 155 -12.68 -5.81 -4.05
CA LEU A 155 -12.54 -6.28 -5.43
C LEU A 155 -12.39 -7.81 -5.51
N LEU A 156 -11.61 -8.42 -4.62
CA LEU A 156 -11.47 -9.87 -4.56
C LEU A 156 -12.80 -10.56 -4.25
N GLU A 157 -13.55 -10.07 -3.27
CA GLU A 157 -14.86 -10.60 -2.92
C GLU A 157 -15.88 -10.50 -4.06
N LYS A 158 -15.87 -9.36 -4.75
CA LYS A 158 -16.71 -9.15 -5.95
C LYS A 158 -16.34 -10.11 -7.07
N LEU A 159 -15.04 -10.23 -7.39
CA LEU A 159 -14.57 -11.08 -8.50
C LEU A 159 -14.79 -12.57 -8.25
N LEU A 160 -14.64 -13.01 -6.98
CA LEU A 160 -14.77 -14.41 -6.60
C LEU A 160 -16.16 -14.80 -6.08
N HIS A 161 -17.06 -13.83 -5.92
CA HIS A 161 -18.38 -14.02 -5.30
C HIS A 161 -18.27 -14.72 -3.94
N THR A 162 -17.32 -14.31 -3.12
CA THR A 162 -17.02 -14.91 -1.81
C THR A 162 -16.84 -13.85 -0.73
N SER A 163 -16.96 -14.27 0.52
CA SER A 163 -16.70 -13.42 1.67
C SER A 163 -15.34 -13.73 2.26
N LEU A 164 -14.49 -12.73 2.43
CA LEU A 164 -13.18 -12.86 3.04
C LEU A 164 -13.12 -12.07 4.35
N HIS A 165 -12.14 -12.37 5.20
CA HIS A 165 -11.94 -11.68 6.46
C HIS A 165 -10.66 -10.83 6.39
N GLY A 166 -10.78 -9.50 6.43
CA GLY A 166 -9.64 -8.59 6.35
C GLY A 166 -8.97 -8.38 7.70
N LEU A 167 -7.66 -8.55 7.80
CA LEU A 167 -6.84 -8.12 8.93
C LEU A 167 -5.91 -7.00 8.47
N GLN A 168 -6.24 -5.77 8.86
CA GLN A 168 -5.62 -4.54 8.36
C GLN A 168 -4.63 -3.97 9.38
N LEU A 169 -3.47 -3.48 8.92
CA LEU A 169 -2.55 -2.75 9.81
C LEU A 169 -3.17 -1.44 10.29
N SER A 170 -3.81 -0.70 9.38
CA SER A 170 -4.52 0.55 9.68
C SER A 170 -5.76 0.72 8.80
N ALA A 171 -6.63 1.66 9.15
CA ALA A 171 -7.84 1.96 8.38
C ALA A 171 -8.15 3.45 8.30
N ASP A 172 -8.73 3.85 7.18
CA ASP A 172 -9.45 5.11 7.05
C ASP A 172 -10.98 4.88 7.13
N GLU A 173 -11.75 5.95 6.98
CA GLU A 173 -13.21 5.91 7.04
C GLU A 173 -13.82 4.98 5.96
N ARG A 174 -13.19 4.86 4.80
CA ARG A 174 -13.68 4.02 3.70
C ARG A 174 -13.74 2.53 4.08
N LEU A 175 -12.78 2.03 4.88
CA LEU A 175 -12.84 0.65 5.36
C LEU A 175 -14.10 0.45 6.22
N ARG A 176 -14.35 1.38 7.16
CA ARG A 176 -15.46 1.31 8.11
C ARG A 176 -16.83 1.43 7.45
N THR A 177 -16.92 2.15 6.34
CA THR A 177 -18.17 2.25 5.55
C THR A 177 -18.43 1.03 4.68
N ARG A 178 -17.38 0.28 4.32
CA ARG A 178 -17.46 -0.89 3.43
C ARG A 178 -17.64 -2.21 4.16
N PHE A 179 -17.04 -2.31 5.34
CA PHE A 179 -16.99 -3.56 6.09
C PHE A 179 -17.38 -3.35 7.55
N THR A 180 -18.14 -4.29 8.08
CA THR A 180 -18.39 -4.39 9.52
C THR A 180 -17.15 -4.92 10.25
N PRO A 181 -17.02 -4.73 11.57
CA PRO A 181 -15.89 -5.25 12.34
C PRO A 181 -15.70 -6.77 12.22
N GLU A 182 -16.78 -7.52 11.98
CA GLU A 182 -16.74 -8.97 11.77
C GLU A 182 -16.13 -9.37 10.43
N ARG A 183 -16.08 -8.42 9.48
CA ARG A 183 -15.55 -8.61 8.12
C ARG A 183 -14.16 -8.03 7.93
N ALA A 184 -13.79 -7.02 8.72
CA ALA A 184 -12.47 -6.41 8.68
C ALA A 184 -12.07 -5.88 10.06
N GLU A 185 -10.99 -6.42 10.61
CA GLU A 185 -10.40 -5.97 11.87
C GLU A 185 -9.16 -5.11 11.61
N VAL A 186 -8.87 -4.17 12.51
CA VAL A 186 -7.79 -3.20 12.35
C VAL A 186 -6.90 -3.21 13.59
N PHE A 187 -5.58 -3.32 13.37
CA PHE A 187 -4.60 -3.37 14.44
C PHE A 187 -4.32 -2.00 15.07
N LEU A 188 -3.94 -1.01 14.24
CA LEU A 188 -3.59 0.33 14.72
C LEU A 188 -4.84 1.19 14.87
N PHE A 189 -4.84 1.99 15.94
CA PHE A 189 -5.87 2.99 16.24
C PHE A 189 -7.29 2.43 16.46
N GLY A 190 -7.50 1.13 16.40
CA GLY A 190 -8.76 0.43 16.73
C GLY A 190 -9.98 1.07 16.07
N GLY A 191 -10.89 1.64 16.88
CA GLY A 191 -12.04 2.42 16.42
C GLY A 191 -11.77 3.91 16.21
N GLU A 192 -10.58 4.42 16.54
CA GLU A 192 -10.25 5.83 16.47
C GLU A 192 -9.67 6.24 15.11
N ALA A 193 -9.77 7.54 14.80
CA ALA A 193 -9.11 8.09 13.62
C ALA A 193 -7.59 8.09 13.82
N ALA A 194 -6.86 7.58 12.85
CA ALA A 194 -5.41 7.63 12.89
C ALA A 194 -4.91 9.08 12.88
N PRO A 195 -3.87 9.41 13.70
CA PRO A 195 -3.34 10.76 13.76
C PRO A 195 -2.79 11.20 12.41
N ARG A 196 -2.91 12.49 12.08
CA ARG A 196 -2.43 13.06 10.80
C ARG A 196 -0.96 12.76 10.51
N ILE A 197 -0.13 12.67 11.56
CA ILE A 197 1.28 12.33 11.43
C ILE A 197 1.48 10.91 10.88
N TYR A 198 0.61 9.95 11.22
CA TYR A 198 0.64 8.61 10.66
C TYR A 198 0.43 8.64 9.14
N TRP A 199 -0.61 9.36 8.68
CA TRP A 199 -0.90 9.50 7.25
C TRP A 199 0.21 10.22 6.48
N ALA A 200 0.90 11.17 7.13
CA ALA A 200 2.07 11.82 6.53
C ALA A 200 3.25 10.87 6.32
N GLY A 201 3.35 9.82 7.15
CA GLY A 201 4.39 8.81 7.07
C GLY A 201 3.99 7.53 6.31
N GLN A 202 2.71 7.35 5.98
CA GLN A 202 2.21 6.12 5.39
C GLN A 202 2.97 5.69 4.12
N PRO A 203 3.28 6.58 3.16
CA PRO A 203 4.03 6.15 1.96
C PRO A 203 5.42 5.58 2.28
N MET A 204 6.08 6.11 3.31
CA MET A 204 7.34 5.57 3.80
C MET A 204 7.14 4.20 4.46
N LEU A 205 6.08 4.03 5.26
CA LEU A 205 5.77 2.76 5.90
C LEU A 205 5.48 1.68 4.87
N GLU A 206 4.63 1.97 3.89
CA GLU A 206 4.33 1.09 2.76
C GLU A 206 5.61 0.66 2.05
N ARG A 207 6.48 1.62 1.68
CA ARG A 207 7.76 1.28 1.01
C ARG A 207 8.65 0.39 1.86
N LEU A 208 8.79 0.66 3.15
CA LEU A 208 9.66 -0.11 4.04
C LEU A 208 9.16 -1.55 4.30
N LEU A 209 7.86 -1.79 4.18
CA LEU A 209 7.24 -3.10 4.35
C LEU A 209 7.16 -3.87 3.03
N SER A 210 7.14 -3.18 1.89
CA SER A 210 6.93 -3.74 0.57
C SER A 210 8.08 -4.64 0.11
N GLU A 211 7.75 -5.59 -0.74
CA GLU A 211 8.72 -6.31 -1.56
C GLU A 211 9.53 -5.34 -2.42
N ASP A 212 10.82 -5.60 -2.57
CA ASP A 212 11.70 -4.86 -3.49
C ASP A 212 11.53 -5.38 -4.92
N ALA A 213 10.31 -5.23 -5.43
CA ALA A 213 9.87 -5.66 -6.75
C ALA A 213 8.86 -4.66 -7.31
N GLY A 214 8.63 -4.72 -8.61
CA GLY A 214 7.59 -3.93 -9.28
C GLY A 214 6.17 -4.36 -8.92
N ALA A 215 5.19 -3.51 -9.21
CA ALA A 215 3.78 -3.81 -8.98
C ALA A 215 3.29 -4.96 -9.87
N THR A 216 2.36 -5.76 -9.37
CA THR A 216 1.65 -6.76 -10.19
C THR A 216 0.80 -6.05 -11.23
N LEU A 217 1.10 -6.25 -12.52
CA LEU A 217 0.37 -5.66 -13.64
C LEU A 217 -0.80 -6.53 -14.09
N GLY A 218 -0.66 -7.84 -13.98
CA GLY A 218 -1.65 -8.81 -14.46
C GLY A 218 -1.12 -10.23 -14.42
N TYR A 219 -1.74 -11.11 -15.20
CA TYR A 219 -1.40 -12.53 -15.22
C TYR A 219 -1.37 -13.05 -16.65
N THR A 220 -0.53 -14.06 -16.90
CA THR A 220 -0.52 -14.81 -18.15
C THR A 220 -1.70 -15.80 -18.21
N LYS A 221 -2.03 -16.29 -19.39
CA LYS A 221 -3.05 -17.34 -19.58
C LYS A 221 -2.72 -18.65 -18.83
N THR A 222 -1.44 -18.88 -18.51
CA THR A 222 -0.95 -20.05 -17.76
C THR A 222 -0.88 -19.82 -16.27
N GLY A 223 -1.37 -18.67 -15.75
CA GLY A 223 -1.37 -18.33 -14.32
C GLY A 223 -0.05 -17.74 -13.80
N GLY A 224 0.92 -17.43 -14.67
CA GLY A 224 2.12 -16.68 -14.30
C GLY A 224 1.78 -15.22 -13.95
N VAL A 225 2.55 -14.62 -13.05
CA VAL A 225 2.37 -13.22 -12.63
C VAL A 225 3.21 -12.30 -13.50
N ILE A 226 2.61 -11.23 -14.00
CA ILE A 226 3.30 -10.17 -14.76
C ILE A 226 3.62 -9.03 -13.81
N ILE A 227 4.92 -8.77 -13.61
CA ILE A 227 5.43 -7.74 -12.68
C ILE A 227 5.98 -6.57 -13.50
N ALA A 228 5.75 -5.35 -13.03
CA ALA A 228 6.34 -4.15 -13.62
C ALA A 228 7.87 -4.17 -13.52
N PRO A 229 8.59 -3.57 -14.49
CA PRO A 229 10.02 -3.33 -14.34
C PRO A 229 10.32 -2.59 -13.04
N HIS A 230 11.39 -3.00 -12.36
CA HIS A 230 11.79 -2.41 -11.08
C HIS A 230 13.32 -2.31 -10.98
N THR A 231 13.80 -1.24 -10.34
CA THR A 231 15.21 -1.08 -9.99
C THR A 231 15.38 -1.39 -8.51
N PRO A 232 16.14 -2.43 -8.12
CA PRO A 232 16.32 -2.78 -6.73
C PRO A 232 16.93 -1.65 -5.89
N GLU A 233 16.48 -1.51 -4.66
CA GLU A 233 16.98 -0.54 -3.68
C GLU A 233 17.70 -1.29 -2.53
N PRO A 234 19.04 -1.47 -2.57
CA PRO A 234 19.78 -2.25 -1.58
C PRO A 234 19.53 -1.83 -0.12
N LEU A 235 19.30 -0.53 0.11
CA LEU A 235 18.98 -0.02 1.44
C LEU A 235 17.70 -0.62 2.02
N LEU A 236 16.70 -0.89 1.18
CA LEU A 236 15.45 -1.50 1.63
C LEU A 236 15.71 -2.91 2.19
N ALA A 237 16.52 -3.71 1.49
CA ALA A 237 16.90 -5.05 1.94
C ALA A 237 17.63 -5.00 3.30
N GLU A 238 18.50 -4.00 3.52
CA GLU A 238 19.20 -3.81 4.80
C GLU A 238 18.23 -3.48 5.94
N VAL A 239 17.28 -2.57 5.70
CA VAL A 239 16.27 -2.23 6.70
C VAL A 239 15.42 -3.45 7.05
N GLN A 240 14.98 -4.19 6.05
CA GLN A 240 14.17 -5.40 6.24
C GLN A 240 14.92 -6.51 6.97
N ARG A 241 16.22 -6.70 6.66
CA ARG A 241 17.08 -7.64 7.39
C ARG A 241 17.16 -7.28 8.87
N GLY A 242 17.33 -6.01 9.21
CA GLY A 242 17.32 -5.55 10.61
C GLY A 242 16.00 -5.85 11.33
N VAL A 243 14.86 -5.75 10.64
CA VAL A 243 13.55 -6.13 11.20
C VAL A 243 13.46 -7.64 11.44
N LEU A 244 13.95 -8.46 10.51
CA LEU A 244 13.94 -9.91 10.65
C LEU A 244 14.87 -10.39 11.77
N HIS A 245 16.05 -9.78 11.93
CA HIS A 245 16.91 -10.04 13.09
C HIS A 245 16.23 -9.71 14.41
N PHE A 246 15.52 -8.57 14.47
CA PHE A 246 14.74 -8.22 15.65
C PHE A 246 13.64 -9.27 15.94
N ALA A 247 12.92 -9.72 14.91
CA ALA A 247 11.87 -10.72 15.07
C ALA A 247 12.42 -12.08 15.56
N ALA A 248 13.56 -12.52 15.04
CA ALA A 248 14.23 -13.74 15.48
C ALA A 248 14.66 -13.63 16.96
N ALA A 249 15.34 -12.54 17.32
CA ALA A 249 15.73 -12.29 18.71
C ALA A 249 14.53 -12.18 19.66
N TRP A 250 13.43 -11.55 19.21
CA TRP A 250 12.18 -11.48 19.99
C TRP A 250 11.60 -12.86 20.24
N ARG A 251 11.56 -13.72 19.23
CA ARG A 251 11.06 -15.11 19.37
C ARG A 251 11.84 -15.91 20.41
N GLU A 252 13.14 -15.71 20.49
CA GLU A 252 14.02 -16.40 21.46
C GLU A 252 14.01 -15.77 22.84
N SER A 253 13.40 -14.60 23.00
CA SER A 253 13.38 -13.88 24.26
C SER A 253 12.31 -14.43 25.22
N ILE A 254 12.52 -14.22 26.52
CA ILE A 254 11.52 -14.52 27.56
C ILE A 254 10.25 -13.67 27.42
N LEU A 255 10.28 -12.61 26.57
CA LEU A 255 9.16 -11.72 26.33
C LEU A 255 8.29 -12.18 25.15
N PHE A 256 8.62 -13.27 24.47
CA PHE A 256 7.91 -13.72 23.26
C PHE A 256 6.39 -13.81 23.43
N GLY A 257 5.92 -14.35 24.56
CA GLY A 257 4.50 -14.45 24.88
C GLY A 257 3.81 -13.14 25.32
N GLN A 258 4.59 -12.07 25.53
CA GLN A 258 4.04 -10.79 25.98
C GLN A 258 3.57 -9.96 24.77
N PRO A 259 2.30 -9.50 24.73
CA PRO A 259 1.82 -8.68 23.63
C PRO A 259 2.37 -7.26 23.74
N ILE A 260 2.91 -6.75 22.62
CA ILE A 260 3.25 -5.33 22.49
C ILE A 260 1.96 -4.59 22.12
N SER A 261 1.60 -3.55 22.87
CA SER A 261 0.39 -2.77 22.55
C SER A 261 0.55 -2.01 21.21
N PRO A 262 -0.53 -1.81 20.42
CA PRO A 262 -0.47 -1.06 19.17
C PRO A 262 0.17 0.34 19.33
N LYS A 263 -0.15 1.05 20.41
CA LYS A 263 0.39 2.37 20.72
C LYS A 263 1.91 2.34 20.95
N GLN A 264 2.40 1.37 21.71
CA GLN A 264 3.84 1.19 21.93
C GLN A 264 4.55 0.78 20.64
N ALA A 265 3.94 -0.11 19.86
CA ALA A 265 4.49 -0.62 18.62
C ALA A 265 4.69 0.47 17.55
N VAL A 266 3.72 1.37 17.38
CA VAL A 266 3.76 2.42 16.36
C VAL A 266 4.57 3.66 16.80
N ALA A 267 4.78 3.89 18.08
CA ALA A 267 5.40 5.10 18.58
C ALA A 267 6.81 5.39 18.02
N PRO A 268 7.72 4.39 17.82
CA PRO A 268 9.02 4.65 17.20
C PRO A 268 8.92 5.11 15.74
N PHE A 269 7.92 4.59 15.00
CA PHE A 269 7.67 5.02 13.64
C PHE A 269 7.11 6.45 13.58
N LEU A 270 6.15 6.79 14.44
CA LEU A 270 5.61 8.15 14.50
C LEU A 270 6.70 9.17 14.84
N ARG A 271 7.61 8.86 15.75
CA ARG A 271 8.78 9.70 16.05
C ARG A 271 9.71 9.90 14.86
N LEU A 272 9.94 8.84 14.07
CA LEU A 272 10.71 8.95 12.82
C LEU A 272 10.04 9.91 11.85
N VAL A 273 8.73 9.85 11.68
CA VAL A 273 7.99 10.73 10.76
C VAL A 273 8.00 12.18 11.26
N GLU A 274 7.71 12.39 12.53
CA GLU A 274 7.57 13.72 13.13
C GLU A 274 8.91 14.46 13.23
N SER A 275 9.98 13.76 13.64
CA SER A 275 11.28 14.33 13.95
C SER A 275 12.43 13.44 13.47
N PRO A 276 12.57 13.20 12.16
CA PRO A 276 13.65 12.37 11.64
C PRO A 276 15.02 13.02 11.95
N THR A 277 16.02 12.21 12.28
CA THR A 277 17.42 12.69 12.40
C THR A 277 18.03 12.94 11.02
N ALA A 278 19.13 13.68 10.96
CA ALA A 278 19.86 13.91 9.71
C ALA A 278 20.32 12.58 9.06
N LEU A 279 20.82 11.63 9.88
CA LEU A 279 21.21 10.30 9.38
C LEU A 279 20.02 9.52 8.82
N GLN A 280 18.87 9.51 9.49
CA GLN A 280 17.68 8.84 8.99
C GLN A 280 17.20 9.42 7.65
N LEU A 281 17.28 10.75 7.50
CA LEU A 281 16.95 11.42 6.24
C LEU A 281 17.96 11.15 5.15
N ALA A 282 19.26 11.12 5.47
CA ALA A 282 20.29 10.77 4.50
C ALA A 282 20.10 9.34 3.95
N LEU A 283 19.71 8.40 4.80
CA LEU A 283 19.47 7.02 4.42
C LEU A 283 18.12 6.85 3.71
N LEU A 284 17.01 7.20 4.37
CA LEU A 284 15.66 6.86 3.90
C LEU A 284 15.06 7.85 2.90
N GLY A 285 15.55 9.09 2.89
CA GLY A 285 14.94 10.15 2.08
C GLY A 285 15.10 9.96 0.56
N ASN A 286 16.04 9.15 0.12
CA ASN A 286 16.28 8.83 -1.29
C ASN A 286 15.51 7.59 -1.77
N LEU A 287 14.87 6.83 -0.85
CA LEU A 287 13.99 5.74 -1.25
C LEU A 287 12.86 6.27 -2.13
N THR A 288 12.41 5.45 -3.07
CA THR A 288 11.35 5.80 -4.00
C THR A 288 10.05 5.08 -3.68
N VAL A 289 8.94 5.73 -3.98
CA VAL A 289 7.59 5.19 -3.86
C VAL A 289 6.93 5.19 -5.24
N GLU A 290 6.34 4.08 -5.62
CA GLU A 290 5.57 3.95 -6.85
C GLU A 290 4.09 4.22 -6.57
N ASP A 291 3.57 5.32 -7.10
CA ASP A 291 2.16 5.71 -6.97
C ASP A 291 1.72 6.47 -8.23
N GLY A 292 1.42 5.71 -9.30
CA GLY A 292 1.16 6.28 -10.63
C GLY A 292 2.37 6.95 -11.29
N GLY A 293 3.55 6.78 -10.72
CA GLY A 293 4.85 7.27 -11.11
C GLY A 293 5.86 6.93 -10.03
N VAL A 294 7.15 7.16 -10.26
CA VAL A 294 8.22 6.95 -9.28
C VAL A 294 8.54 8.28 -8.60
N TYR A 295 8.35 8.37 -7.30
CA TYR A 295 8.54 9.60 -6.53
C TYR A 295 9.50 9.37 -5.36
N PRO A 296 10.47 10.28 -5.13
CA PRO A 296 11.34 10.18 -3.96
C PRO A 296 10.54 10.46 -2.67
N LEU A 297 10.93 9.82 -1.59
CA LEU A 297 10.36 10.11 -0.28
C LEU A 297 10.66 11.55 0.14
N ALA A 298 11.94 11.93 0.17
CA ALA A 298 12.34 13.25 0.67
C ALA A 298 13.68 13.69 0.05
N ALA A 299 13.74 13.91 -1.25
CA ALA A 299 14.96 14.32 -1.99
C ALA A 299 14.80 15.71 -2.62
N PRO A 300 14.89 16.83 -1.81
CA PRO A 300 14.89 18.17 -2.36
C PRO A 300 16.19 18.46 -3.12
N GLN A 301 16.14 19.37 -4.09
CA GLN A 301 17.31 20.06 -4.61
C GLN A 301 17.84 21.07 -3.57
N SER A 302 18.96 21.72 -3.85
CA SER A 302 19.50 22.74 -2.95
C SER A 302 18.61 23.99 -2.91
N VAL A 303 18.70 24.76 -1.81
CA VAL A 303 18.00 26.05 -1.70
C VAL A 303 18.41 26.99 -2.83
N GLY A 304 19.72 27.01 -3.19
CA GLY A 304 20.22 27.81 -4.30
C GLY A 304 19.58 27.46 -5.64
N HIS A 305 19.34 26.17 -5.90
CA HIS A 305 18.64 25.72 -7.09
C HIS A 305 17.20 26.30 -7.15
N TYR A 306 16.47 26.23 -6.04
CA TYR A 306 15.09 26.72 -5.99
C TYR A 306 14.94 28.24 -5.98
N LEU A 307 15.98 28.99 -5.61
CA LEU A 307 16.00 30.44 -5.77
C LEU A 307 16.05 30.80 -7.26
N ILE A 308 16.75 30.01 -8.08
CA ILE A 308 16.85 30.21 -9.53
C ILE A 308 15.63 29.63 -10.26
N HIS A 309 15.08 28.52 -9.75
CA HIS A 309 13.96 27.79 -10.37
C HIS A 309 12.74 27.65 -9.39
N PRO A 310 12.05 28.74 -9.03
CA PRO A 310 11.01 28.71 -7.98
C PRO A 310 9.79 27.83 -8.35
N GLY A 311 9.48 27.69 -9.63
CA GLY A 311 8.43 26.79 -10.11
C GLY A 311 8.71 25.32 -9.82
N GLU A 312 9.97 24.92 -9.80
CA GLU A 312 10.38 23.54 -9.48
C GLU A 312 10.22 23.23 -7.99
N ALA A 313 10.43 24.20 -7.12
CA ALA A 313 10.23 24.03 -5.68
C ALA A 313 8.82 23.53 -5.34
N LYS A 314 7.79 24.14 -5.94
CA LYS A 314 6.39 23.74 -5.76
C LYS A 314 6.12 22.35 -6.33
N ARG A 315 6.62 22.07 -7.54
CA ARG A 315 6.46 20.77 -8.21
C ARG A 315 7.10 19.66 -7.41
N ASP A 316 8.36 19.82 -7.01
CA ASP A 316 9.13 18.80 -6.30
C ASP A 316 8.59 18.57 -4.88
N PHE A 317 8.16 19.62 -4.19
CA PHE A 317 7.45 19.48 -2.92
C PHE A 317 6.11 18.76 -3.12
N ALA A 318 5.36 19.03 -4.16
CA ALA A 318 4.12 18.32 -4.47
C ALA A 318 4.37 16.83 -4.75
N ALA A 319 5.45 16.51 -5.45
CA ALA A 319 5.85 15.14 -5.79
C ALA A 319 6.38 14.34 -4.59
N ALA A 320 7.12 14.95 -3.66
CA ALA A 320 7.71 14.27 -2.51
C ALA A 320 6.65 13.53 -1.68
N ARG A 321 6.88 12.27 -1.33
CA ARG A 321 5.94 11.46 -0.52
C ARG A 321 6.19 11.59 0.99
N GLY A 322 7.36 12.05 1.42
CA GLY A 322 7.73 12.33 2.80
C GLY A 322 7.93 13.83 3.06
N LYS A 323 6.84 14.61 3.05
CA LYS A 323 6.85 16.09 3.11
C LYS A 323 7.66 16.66 4.27
N ILE A 324 7.54 16.09 5.47
CA ILE A 324 8.24 16.57 6.67
C ILE A 324 9.74 16.38 6.51
N GLY A 325 10.17 15.20 6.05
CA GLY A 325 11.55 14.90 5.74
C GLY A 325 12.12 15.78 4.64
N TYR A 326 11.32 16.06 3.60
CA TYR A 326 11.66 16.97 2.51
C TYR A 326 11.99 18.37 3.03
N LEU A 327 11.11 18.97 3.85
CA LEU A 327 11.32 20.29 4.44
C LEU A 327 12.57 20.34 5.31
N LYS A 328 12.79 19.30 6.13
CA LYS A 328 13.95 19.23 7.00
C LYS A 328 15.27 19.04 6.26
N ARG A 329 15.27 18.31 5.12
CA ARG A 329 16.46 18.21 4.25
C ARG A 329 16.74 19.52 3.50
N LEU A 330 15.68 20.20 3.06
CA LEU A 330 15.81 21.48 2.35
C LEU A 330 16.40 22.56 3.26
N ALA A 331 15.94 22.65 4.51
CA ALA A 331 16.42 23.62 5.50
C ALA A 331 16.73 22.86 6.82
N PRO A 332 17.98 22.43 7.07
CA PRO A 332 18.34 21.61 8.21
C PRO A 332 18.45 22.41 9.51
N LEU A 333 17.42 23.20 9.83
CA LEU A 333 17.32 24.00 11.04
C LEU A 333 16.71 23.18 12.19
N PRO A 334 16.91 23.54 13.45
CA PRO A 334 16.32 22.88 14.61
C PRO A 334 14.84 23.27 14.83
N LEU A 335 14.02 23.15 13.78
CA LEU A 335 12.60 23.51 13.81
C LEU A 335 11.72 22.25 14.01
N PRO A 336 10.53 22.38 14.63
CA PRO A 336 9.58 21.30 14.79
C PRO A 336 8.78 21.06 13.49
N TYR A 337 9.45 20.57 12.43
CA TYR A 337 8.89 20.44 11.07
C TYR A 337 7.60 19.64 11.04
N GLY A 338 7.46 18.59 11.84
CA GLY A 338 6.21 17.81 11.94
C GLY A 338 5.04 18.68 12.40
N ARG A 339 5.21 19.46 13.45
CA ARG A 339 4.17 20.37 13.96
C ARG A 339 3.84 21.46 12.94
N LEU A 340 4.85 22.09 12.36
CA LEU A 340 4.67 23.12 11.34
C LEU A 340 3.87 22.57 10.15
N TYR A 341 4.28 21.44 9.59
CA TYR A 341 3.58 20.82 8.48
C TYR A 341 2.10 20.52 8.80
N LEU A 342 1.81 19.96 9.98
CA LEU A 342 0.46 19.63 10.39
C LEU A 342 -0.42 20.87 10.65
N THR A 343 0.17 21.99 11.02
CA THR A 343 -0.55 23.28 11.22
C THR A 343 -0.98 23.87 9.86
N PHE A 344 -0.12 23.80 8.84
CA PHE A 344 -0.39 24.36 7.51
C PHE A 344 -1.22 23.45 6.61
N LYS A 345 -1.32 22.16 6.91
CA LYS A 345 -2.17 21.20 6.20
C LYS A 345 -3.55 21.13 6.88
N LYS A 346 -4.28 22.26 6.84
CA LYS A 346 -5.69 22.28 7.26
C LYS A 346 -6.59 21.69 6.19
#